data_f3a9d6162f97706ec35a94367e60b84d
#
_entry.id   f3a9d6162f97706ec35a94367e60b84d
#
_cell.length_a   1.000
_cell.length_b   1.000
_cell.length_c   1.000
_cell.angle_alpha   90.00
_cell.angle_beta   90.00
_cell.angle_gamma   90.00
#
_symmetry.space_group_name_H-M   'P 1'
#
loop_
_entity.id
_entity.type
_entity.pdbx_description
1 polymer ?
#
loop_
_entity_poly.entity_id
_entity_poly.type
_entity_poly.pdbx_seq_one_letter_code
_entity_poly.pdbx_strand_id
1 'polypeptide(L)'
;MKHIHNVKLRNTLIAWCFMAPAMAILLVFVFYPIVYSIPLAFTDYSVFGETAFTGLTNFKRLIADPDFWLAVKNSCVFVLMVPILQVLSIALALLVNRKLRGTAVFRVLIYLPVVTSMVAVAIIWKFIFDPNGLVNGLLMEWGWIEAPIRFLSSRALALPTMMAITIWQGLGYYMMIYLSALQHFPEELIEASVLDGASGWQTFWKVLIPLLQPQIWFCSMVSTIAALGIFDVVFTITNGTGGPDKSTYVINFYSYFQAFNKFDFGYSAAIGIVLALITLVFNLALNVYQKKGGDVYD
;
A
#
# COMPACT_ATOMS: atom_id res chain seq x y z
N MET A 1 -0.69 6.30 50.96
CA MET A 1 0.16 6.34 49.75
C MET A 1 0.71 4.97 49.31
N LYS A 2 1.28 4.12 50.17
CA LYS A 2 1.81 2.77 49.80
C LYS A 2 0.78 1.83 49.16
N HIS A 3 -0.49 1.85 49.56
CA HIS A 3 -1.52 0.95 49.02
C HIS A 3 -1.89 1.29 47.55
N ILE A 4 -1.95 2.57 47.19
CA ILE A 4 -2.25 3.04 45.83
C ILE A 4 -1.09 2.70 44.89
N HIS A 5 0.16 2.77 45.38
CA HIS A 5 1.35 2.41 44.60
C HIS A 5 1.38 0.90 44.28
N ASN A 6 1.04 0.04 45.25
CA ASN A 6 0.96 -1.41 45.03
C ASN A 6 -0.15 -1.83 44.09
N VAL A 7 -1.29 -1.14 44.06
CA VAL A 7 -2.38 -1.41 43.10
C VAL A 7 -1.97 -1.01 41.69
N LYS A 8 -1.32 0.14 41.52
CA LYS A 8 -0.79 0.56 40.21
C LYS A 8 0.26 -0.42 39.69
N LEU A 9 1.23 -0.82 40.54
CA LEU A 9 2.26 -1.79 40.13
C LEU A 9 1.66 -3.13 39.73
N ARG A 10 0.71 -3.66 40.50
CA ARG A 10 0.01 -4.91 40.19
C ARG A 10 -0.75 -4.82 38.86
N ASN A 11 -1.47 -3.73 38.61
CA ASN A 11 -2.21 -3.54 37.37
C ASN A 11 -1.26 -3.41 36.16
N THR A 12 -0.12 -2.74 36.34
CA THR A 12 0.93 -2.65 35.31
C THR A 12 1.52 -4.04 35.02
N LEU A 13 1.84 -4.82 36.01
CA LEU A 13 2.36 -6.19 35.83
C LEU A 13 1.33 -7.09 35.13
N ILE A 14 0.06 -7.02 35.51
CA ILE A 14 -1.01 -7.75 34.84
C ILE A 14 -1.12 -7.34 33.38
N ALA A 15 -1.08 -6.03 33.08
CA ALA A 15 -1.11 -5.55 31.71
C ALA A 15 0.08 -6.08 30.87
N TRP A 16 1.29 -6.06 31.44
CA TRP A 16 2.47 -6.62 30.78
C TRP A 16 2.36 -8.13 30.55
N CYS A 17 1.82 -8.90 31.52
CA CYS A 17 1.59 -10.33 31.35
C CYS A 17 0.61 -10.63 30.20
N PHE A 18 -0.47 -9.83 30.04
CA PHE A 18 -1.39 -9.98 28.90
C PHE A 18 -0.77 -9.58 27.57
N MET A 19 0.12 -8.59 27.56
CA MET A 19 0.81 -8.16 26.34
C MET A 19 2.00 -9.06 25.96
N ALA A 20 2.59 -9.78 26.94
CA ALA A 20 3.82 -10.54 26.76
C ALA A 20 3.78 -11.56 25.59
N PRO A 21 2.71 -12.35 25.39
CA PRO A 21 2.67 -13.30 24.26
C PRO A 21 2.75 -12.59 22.90
N ALA A 22 1.98 -11.51 22.72
CA ALA A 22 1.99 -10.72 21.49
C ALA A 22 3.35 -10.03 21.28
N MET A 23 3.90 -9.44 22.34
CA MET A 23 5.23 -8.80 22.29
C MET A 23 6.34 -9.81 21.98
N ALA A 24 6.29 -11.02 22.53
CA ALA A 24 7.26 -12.06 22.24
C ALA A 24 7.24 -12.45 20.75
N ILE A 25 6.05 -12.63 20.16
CA ILE A 25 5.91 -12.92 18.73
C ILE A 25 6.47 -11.77 17.89
N LEU A 26 6.12 -10.52 18.21
CA LEU A 26 6.64 -9.35 17.48
C LEU A 26 8.17 -9.23 17.59
N LEU A 27 8.73 -9.44 18.79
CA LEU A 27 10.17 -9.36 19.00
C LEU A 27 10.93 -10.42 18.20
N VAL A 28 10.45 -11.67 18.21
CA VAL A 28 11.15 -12.79 17.55
C VAL A 28 10.95 -12.78 16.03
N PHE A 29 9.74 -12.51 15.54
CA PHE A 29 9.42 -12.68 14.12
C PHE A 29 9.40 -11.38 13.32
N VAL A 30 9.40 -10.21 13.96
CA VAL A 30 9.42 -8.92 13.28
C VAL A 30 10.69 -8.14 13.61
N PHE A 31 10.91 -7.80 14.87
CA PHE A 31 12.03 -6.93 15.25
C PHE A 31 13.39 -7.61 15.11
N TYR A 32 13.52 -8.87 15.50
CA TYR A 32 14.78 -9.59 15.39
C TYR A 32 15.28 -9.70 13.93
N PRO A 33 14.46 -10.14 12.93
CA PRO A 33 14.90 -10.16 11.53
C PRO A 33 15.26 -8.77 10.97
N ILE A 34 14.51 -7.73 11.36
CA ILE A 34 14.82 -6.35 10.94
C ILE A 34 16.20 -5.92 11.48
N VAL A 35 16.42 -6.09 12.78
CA VAL A 35 17.71 -5.74 13.39
C VAL A 35 18.85 -6.58 12.82
N TYR A 36 18.62 -7.87 12.57
CA TYR A 36 19.60 -8.78 12.01
C TYR A 36 19.91 -8.47 10.54
N SER A 37 18.96 -7.94 9.77
CA SER A 37 19.21 -7.55 8.37
C SER A 37 20.15 -6.34 8.23
N ILE A 38 20.25 -5.49 9.27
CA ILE A 38 21.10 -4.29 9.21
C ILE A 38 22.58 -4.66 9.04
N PRO A 39 23.22 -5.47 9.91
CA PRO A 39 24.62 -5.86 9.70
C PRO A 39 24.83 -6.65 8.41
N LEU A 40 23.86 -7.46 7.94
CA LEU A 40 23.98 -8.19 6.68
C LEU A 40 24.20 -7.26 5.48
N ALA A 41 23.62 -6.08 5.47
CA ALA A 41 23.81 -5.11 4.39
C ALA A 41 25.27 -4.64 4.23
N PHE A 42 26.10 -4.83 5.23
CA PHE A 42 27.53 -4.47 5.22
C PHE A 42 28.45 -5.67 4.98
N THR A 43 27.88 -6.81 4.59
CA THR A 43 28.61 -8.06 4.30
C THR A 43 28.31 -8.53 2.88
N ASP A 44 29.13 -9.46 2.37
CA ASP A 44 28.87 -10.23 1.15
C ASP A 44 28.17 -11.57 1.46
N TYR A 45 27.28 -11.58 2.44
CA TYR A 45 26.60 -12.79 2.87
C TYR A 45 25.91 -13.51 1.70
N SER A 46 26.38 -14.72 1.44
CA SER A 46 25.80 -15.69 0.52
C SER A 46 25.64 -17.03 1.22
N VAL A 47 24.60 -17.79 0.87
CA VAL A 47 24.38 -19.14 1.44
C VAL A 47 25.51 -20.11 1.10
N PHE A 48 26.25 -19.84 0.04
CA PHE A 48 27.27 -20.76 -0.51
C PHE A 48 28.72 -20.34 -0.26
N GLY A 49 28.95 -19.27 0.51
CA GLY A 49 30.28 -18.71 0.72
C GLY A 49 30.57 -18.32 2.16
N GLU A 50 31.82 -18.00 2.44
CA GLU A 50 32.23 -17.38 3.69
C GLU A 50 31.71 -15.94 3.74
N THR A 51 31.14 -15.53 4.87
CA THR A 51 30.64 -14.16 5.05
C THR A 51 31.79 -13.25 5.41
N ALA A 52 32.15 -12.30 4.54
CA ALA A 52 33.13 -11.28 4.82
C ALA A 52 32.47 -9.93 5.06
N PHE A 53 33.04 -9.13 5.93
CA PHE A 53 32.60 -7.74 6.14
C PHE A 53 33.16 -6.87 4.99
N THR A 54 32.26 -6.27 4.22
CA THR A 54 32.61 -5.47 3.03
C THR A 54 32.33 -3.97 3.21
N GLY A 55 31.88 -3.57 4.39
CA GLY A 55 31.56 -2.17 4.70
C GLY A 55 30.47 -1.62 3.78
N LEU A 56 30.71 -0.49 3.10
CA LEU A 56 29.73 0.19 2.26
C LEU A 56 29.71 -0.30 0.79
N THR A 57 30.31 -1.44 0.47
CA THR A 57 30.43 -1.93 -0.91
C THR A 57 29.05 -2.18 -1.54
N ASN A 58 28.11 -2.78 -0.82
CA ASN A 58 26.76 -3.01 -1.29
C ASN A 58 26.02 -1.70 -1.61
N PHE A 59 26.20 -0.66 -0.79
CA PHE A 59 25.61 0.66 -1.04
C PHE A 59 26.23 1.39 -2.23
N LYS A 60 27.56 1.25 -2.44
CA LYS A 60 28.23 1.79 -3.63
C LYS A 60 27.74 1.10 -4.90
N ARG A 61 27.63 -0.23 -4.86
CA ARG A 61 27.05 -1.04 -5.94
C ARG A 61 25.61 -0.60 -6.25
N LEU A 62 24.79 -0.39 -5.24
CA LEU A 62 23.40 0.03 -5.36
C LEU A 62 23.26 1.37 -6.09
N ILE A 63 24.12 2.35 -5.80
CA ILE A 63 24.14 3.66 -6.47
C ILE A 63 24.49 3.50 -7.97
N ALA A 64 25.35 2.55 -8.31
CA ALA A 64 25.79 2.29 -9.69
C ALA A 64 24.88 1.32 -10.47
N ASP A 65 23.88 0.73 -9.82
CA ASP A 65 23.04 -0.32 -10.42
C ASP A 65 21.83 0.27 -11.17
N PRO A 66 21.79 0.17 -12.53
CA PRO A 66 20.68 0.67 -13.32
C PRO A 66 19.35 -0.03 -13.02
N ASP A 67 19.37 -1.33 -12.68
CA ASP A 67 18.18 -2.12 -12.38
C ASP A 67 17.56 -1.67 -11.06
N PHE A 68 18.38 -1.30 -10.09
CA PHE A 68 17.89 -0.68 -8.85
C PHE A 68 17.17 0.65 -9.11
N TRP A 69 17.76 1.54 -9.91
CA TRP A 69 17.13 2.82 -10.24
C TRP A 69 15.85 2.66 -11.06
N LEU A 70 15.81 1.65 -11.93
CA LEU A 70 14.56 1.27 -12.62
C LEU A 70 13.49 0.84 -11.61
N ALA A 71 13.87 0.02 -10.62
CA ALA A 71 12.96 -0.43 -9.57
C ALA A 71 12.48 0.75 -8.69
N VAL A 72 13.36 1.69 -8.35
CA VAL A 72 12.99 2.94 -7.64
C VAL A 72 11.98 3.74 -8.46
N LYS A 73 12.27 3.99 -9.73
CA LYS A 73 11.35 4.71 -10.64
C LYS A 73 9.99 4.05 -10.69
N ASN A 74 9.93 2.74 -10.89
CA ASN A 74 8.67 2.00 -10.98
C ASN A 74 7.90 2.01 -9.65
N SER A 75 8.60 1.91 -8.52
CA SER A 75 7.97 2.04 -7.20
C SER A 75 7.39 3.45 -6.99
N CYS A 76 8.10 4.50 -7.40
CA CYS A 76 7.56 5.86 -7.36
C CYS A 76 6.35 6.03 -8.29
N VAL A 77 6.37 5.44 -9.49
CA VAL A 77 5.20 5.40 -10.38
C VAL A 77 4.04 4.65 -9.73
N PHE A 78 4.33 3.54 -9.03
CA PHE A 78 3.30 2.77 -8.34
C PHE A 78 2.62 3.59 -7.22
N VAL A 79 3.34 4.47 -6.53
CA VAL A 79 2.78 5.39 -5.53
C VAL A 79 1.74 6.35 -6.14
N LEU A 80 1.81 6.66 -7.44
CA LEU A 80 0.81 7.49 -8.10
C LEU A 80 -0.60 6.88 -8.11
N MET A 81 -0.73 5.58 -7.83
CA MET A 81 -2.04 4.97 -7.62
C MET A 81 -2.75 5.49 -6.36
N VAL A 82 -1.99 5.97 -5.35
CA VAL A 82 -2.54 6.37 -4.04
C VAL A 82 -3.60 7.46 -4.17
N PRO A 83 -3.35 8.63 -4.80
CA PRO A 83 -4.39 9.65 -4.94
C PRO A 83 -5.62 9.14 -5.71
N ILE A 84 -5.44 8.30 -6.72
CA ILE A 84 -6.55 7.71 -7.48
C ILE A 84 -7.38 6.80 -6.57
N LEU A 85 -6.72 5.94 -5.79
CA LEU A 85 -7.36 5.05 -4.82
C LEU A 85 -8.16 5.85 -3.78
N GLN A 86 -7.60 6.95 -3.23
CA GLN A 86 -8.28 7.78 -2.25
C GLN A 86 -9.53 8.45 -2.84
N VAL A 87 -9.40 9.08 -4.01
CA VAL A 87 -10.54 9.75 -4.68
C VAL A 87 -11.67 8.76 -4.97
N LEU A 88 -11.36 7.59 -5.52
CA LEU A 88 -12.36 6.56 -5.81
C LEU A 88 -13.00 6.01 -4.53
N SER A 89 -12.21 5.80 -3.48
CA SER A 89 -12.71 5.30 -2.19
C SER A 89 -13.63 6.30 -1.49
N ILE A 90 -13.29 7.60 -1.51
CA ILE A 90 -14.17 8.67 -0.99
C ILE A 90 -15.47 8.73 -1.80
N ALA A 91 -15.38 8.69 -3.12
CA ALA A 91 -16.55 8.71 -3.99
C ALA A 91 -17.48 7.52 -3.69
N LEU A 92 -16.93 6.31 -3.55
CA LEU A 92 -17.70 5.12 -3.17
C LEU A 92 -18.30 5.26 -1.76
N ALA A 93 -17.55 5.77 -0.79
CA ALA A 93 -18.05 5.99 0.57
C ALA A 93 -19.26 6.94 0.58
N LEU A 94 -19.20 8.04 -0.17
CA LEU A 94 -20.30 8.99 -0.32
C LEU A 94 -21.53 8.35 -0.99
N LEU A 95 -21.34 7.53 -2.02
CA LEU A 95 -22.43 6.82 -2.68
C LEU A 95 -23.12 5.84 -1.74
N VAL A 96 -22.34 5.08 -0.97
CA VAL A 96 -22.84 4.04 -0.06
C VAL A 96 -23.33 4.60 1.29
N ASN A 97 -22.98 5.85 1.62
CA ASN A 97 -23.47 6.54 2.81
C ASN A 97 -24.96 6.98 2.67
N ARG A 98 -25.48 7.04 1.45
CA ARG A 98 -26.89 7.37 1.20
C ARG A 98 -27.81 6.30 1.78
N LYS A 99 -28.93 6.71 2.37
CA LYS A 99 -29.98 5.82 2.92
C LYS A 99 -30.82 5.18 1.78
N LEU A 100 -30.16 4.43 0.87
CA LEU A 100 -30.82 3.75 -0.25
C LEU A 100 -31.04 2.27 0.07
N ARG A 101 -32.10 1.68 -0.52
CA ARG A 101 -32.33 0.22 -0.41
C ARG A 101 -31.18 -0.53 -1.11
N GLY A 102 -30.62 -1.55 -0.44
CA GLY A 102 -29.56 -2.39 -1.01
C GLY A 102 -28.12 -1.93 -0.75
N THR A 103 -27.88 -0.78 -0.09
CA THR A 103 -26.51 -0.30 0.22
C THR A 103 -25.68 -1.32 1.01
N ALA A 104 -26.30 -2.14 1.85
CA ALA A 104 -25.61 -3.21 2.57
C ALA A 104 -25.00 -4.26 1.62
N VAL A 105 -25.72 -4.63 0.56
CA VAL A 105 -25.23 -5.57 -0.46
C VAL A 105 -24.06 -4.95 -1.22
N PHE A 106 -24.16 -3.70 -1.64
CA PHE A 106 -23.07 -2.98 -2.31
C PHE A 106 -21.82 -2.89 -1.43
N ARG A 107 -21.96 -2.63 -0.12
CA ARG A 107 -20.83 -2.64 0.82
C ARG A 107 -20.12 -3.99 0.83
N VAL A 108 -20.87 -5.08 0.90
CA VAL A 108 -20.30 -6.44 0.88
C VAL A 108 -19.59 -6.73 -0.44
N LEU A 109 -20.21 -6.42 -1.59
CA LEU A 109 -19.64 -6.67 -2.91
C LEU A 109 -18.34 -5.89 -3.13
N ILE A 110 -18.28 -4.62 -2.72
CA ILE A 110 -17.07 -3.78 -2.86
C ILE A 110 -15.98 -4.23 -1.87
N TYR A 111 -16.35 -4.77 -0.70
CA TYR A 111 -15.40 -5.25 0.29
C TYR A 111 -14.89 -6.66 0.00
N LEU A 112 -15.61 -7.46 -0.78
CA LEU A 112 -15.25 -8.86 -1.08
C LEU A 112 -13.81 -9.04 -1.63
N PRO A 113 -13.31 -8.19 -2.56
CA PRO A 113 -11.92 -8.29 -3.01
C PRO A 113 -10.88 -8.10 -1.91
N VAL A 114 -11.18 -7.33 -0.88
CA VAL A 114 -10.26 -7.02 0.23
C VAL A 114 -9.91 -8.26 1.05
N VAL A 115 -10.89 -9.15 1.27
CA VAL A 115 -10.69 -10.38 2.05
C VAL A 115 -10.08 -11.51 1.21
N THR A 116 -9.94 -11.31 -0.08
CA THR A 116 -9.34 -12.29 -1.00
C THR A 116 -7.82 -12.11 -1.03
N SER A 117 -7.07 -13.21 -1.02
CA SER A 117 -5.62 -13.17 -1.15
C SER A 117 -5.19 -12.43 -2.43
N MET A 118 -4.20 -11.51 -2.34
CA MET A 118 -3.67 -10.80 -3.50
C MET A 118 -3.13 -11.75 -4.57
N VAL A 119 -2.56 -12.88 -4.19
CA VAL A 119 -2.09 -13.90 -5.14
C VAL A 119 -3.25 -14.48 -5.94
N ALA A 120 -4.37 -14.83 -5.28
CA ALA A 120 -5.57 -15.32 -5.96
C ALA A 120 -6.17 -14.26 -6.90
N VAL A 121 -6.26 -13.02 -6.44
CA VAL A 121 -6.69 -11.87 -7.25
C VAL A 121 -5.78 -11.71 -8.48
N ALA A 122 -4.47 -11.72 -8.29
CA ALA A 122 -3.51 -11.59 -9.38
C ALA A 122 -3.64 -12.69 -10.44
N ILE A 123 -3.87 -13.95 -10.01
CA ILE A 123 -4.10 -15.08 -10.93
C ILE A 123 -5.39 -14.86 -11.73
N ILE A 124 -6.49 -14.49 -11.09
CA ILE A 124 -7.78 -14.25 -11.76
C ILE A 124 -7.63 -13.13 -12.80
N TRP A 125 -7.04 -12.00 -12.40
CA TRP A 125 -6.85 -10.87 -13.30
C TRP A 125 -5.87 -11.16 -14.43
N LYS A 126 -4.88 -12.05 -14.22
CA LYS A 126 -3.98 -12.52 -15.26
C LYS A 126 -4.75 -13.19 -16.41
N PHE A 127 -5.75 -14.03 -16.11
CA PHE A 127 -6.62 -14.62 -17.12
C PHE A 127 -7.58 -13.59 -17.74
N ILE A 128 -8.10 -12.65 -16.96
CA ILE A 128 -9.01 -11.61 -17.45
C ILE A 128 -8.30 -10.68 -18.45
N PHE A 129 -7.03 -10.31 -18.18
CA PHE A 129 -6.20 -9.45 -19.03
C PHE A 129 -5.34 -10.21 -20.06
N ASP A 130 -5.50 -11.54 -20.17
CA ASP A 130 -4.83 -12.30 -21.23
C ASP A 130 -5.23 -11.78 -22.63
N PRO A 131 -4.38 -11.86 -23.67
CA PRO A 131 -4.77 -11.52 -25.04
C PRO A 131 -6.05 -12.18 -25.50
N ASN A 132 -6.32 -13.41 -25.10
CA ASN A 132 -7.55 -14.16 -25.38
C ASN A 132 -8.55 -14.13 -24.21
N GLY A 133 -8.34 -13.23 -23.24
CA GLY A 133 -9.13 -13.12 -22.03
C GLY A 133 -10.38 -12.26 -22.18
N LEU A 134 -11.15 -12.17 -21.10
CA LEU A 134 -12.46 -11.53 -21.08
C LEU A 134 -12.43 -10.06 -21.53
N VAL A 135 -11.44 -9.27 -21.06
CA VAL A 135 -11.36 -7.84 -21.38
C VAL A 135 -11.15 -7.63 -22.87
N ASN A 136 -10.18 -8.32 -23.47
CA ASN A 136 -9.95 -8.22 -24.92
C ASN A 136 -11.15 -8.75 -25.73
N GLY A 137 -11.76 -9.86 -25.30
CA GLY A 137 -12.95 -10.40 -25.95
C GLY A 137 -14.09 -9.38 -26.01
N LEU A 138 -14.41 -8.73 -24.88
CA LEU A 138 -15.46 -7.70 -24.84
C LEU A 138 -15.10 -6.46 -25.66
N LEU A 139 -13.85 -6.00 -25.60
CA LEU A 139 -13.41 -4.82 -26.39
C LEU A 139 -13.48 -5.06 -27.88
N MET A 140 -13.13 -6.28 -28.35
CA MET A 140 -13.24 -6.67 -29.77
C MET A 140 -14.71 -6.85 -30.17
N GLU A 141 -15.55 -7.47 -29.34
CA GLU A 141 -16.97 -7.64 -29.61
C GLU A 141 -17.70 -6.30 -29.75
N TRP A 142 -17.33 -5.29 -28.93
CA TRP A 142 -17.87 -3.93 -29.03
C TRP A 142 -17.25 -3.10 -30.16
N GLY A 143 -16.28 -3.64 -30.89
CA GLY A 143 -15.60 -2.95 -32.00
C GLY A 143 -14.68 -1.82 -31.54
N TRP A 144 -14.25 -1.79 -30.29
CA TRP A 144 -13.38 -0.75 -29.76
C TRP A 144 -11.91 -0.98 -30.13
N ILE A 145 -11.53 -2.23 -30.37
CA ILE A 145 -10.20 -2.63 -30.81
C ILE A 145 -10.30 -3.65 -31.95
N GLU A 146 -9.34 -3.61 -32.85
CA GLU A 146 -9.23 -4.56 -33.98
C GLU A 146 -8.33 -5.77 -33.64
N ALA A 147 -7.43 -5.60 -32.71
CA ALA A 147 -6.49 -6.63 -32.26
C ALA A 147 -6.32 -6.65 -30.73
N PRO A 148 -6.01 -7.81 -30.13
CA PRO A 148 -5.88 -7.92 -28.69
C PRO A 148 -4.78 -7.02 -28.10
N ILE A 149 -5.09 -6.29 -27.05
CA ILE A 149 -4.13 -5.49 -26.28
C ILE A 149 -3.33 -6.41 -25.38
N ARG A 150 -2.01 -6.30 -25.41
CA ARG A 150 -1.09 -7.06 -24.55
C ARG A 150 -0.89 -6.35 -23.21
N PHE A 151 -1.92 -6.32 -22.37
CA PHE A 151 -1.93 -5.59 -21.09
C PHE A 151 -0.75 -5.96 -20.18
N LEU A 152 -0.48 -7.23 -20.00
CA LEU A 152 0.53 -7.74 -19.04
C LEU A 152 1.88 -8.06 -19.67
N SER A 153 1.94 -8.18 -21.00
CA SER A 153 3.18 -8.47 -21.74
C SER A 153 3.72 -7.26 -22.51
N SER A 154 3.10 -6.10 -22.40
CA SER A 154 3.61 -4.85 -22.93
C SER A 154 4.47 -4.14 -21.87
N ARG A 155 5.65 -3.67 -22.25
CA ARG A 155 6.54 -2.89 -21.37
C ARG A 155 5.87 -1.63 -20.82
N ALA A 156 5.00 -0.99 -21.60
CA ALA A 156 4.31 0.24 -21.21
C ALA A 156 3.07 -0.01 -20.34
N LEU A 157 2.36 -1.13 -20.56
CA LEU A 157 1.05 -1.38 -19.96
C LEU A 157 1.11 -2.28 -18.73
N ALA A 158 2.16 -3.11 -18.56
CA ALA A 158 2.20 -4.10 -17.50
C ALA A 158 2.11 -3.47 -16.10
N LEU A 159 2.91 -2.45 -15.81
CA LEU A 159 2.90 -1.77 -14.51
C LEU A 159 1.57 -1.02 -14.25
N PRO A 160 1.03 -0.19 -15.18
CA PRO A 160 -0.29 0.42 -15.01
C PRO A 160 -1.43 -0.58 -14.81
N THR A 161 -1.39 -1.72 -15.49
CA THR A 161 -2.41 -2.78 -15.31
C THR A 161 -2.35 -3.37 -13.90
N MET A 162 -1.15 -3.63 -13.38
CA MET A 162 -0.97 -4.08 -11.98
C MET A 162 -1.43 -3.03 -10.97
N MET A 163 -1.19 -1.74 -11.23
CA MET A 163 -1.71 -0.65 -10.42
C MET A 163 -3.25 -0.65 -10.40
N ALA A 164 -3.90 -0.83 -11.55
CA ALA A 164 -5.36 -0.90 -11.65
C ALA A 164 -5.93 -2.09 -10.85
N ILE A 165 -5.30 -3.26 -10.92
CA ILE A 165 -5.68 -4.44 -10.12
C ILE A 165 -5.57 -4.14 -8.62
N THR A 166 -4.47 -3.51 -8.21
CA THR A 166 -4.23 -3.18 -6.80
C THR A 166 -5.21 -2.11 -6.29
N ILE A 167 -5.52 -1.10 -7.11
CA ILE A 167 -6.57 -0.12 -6.80
C ILE A 167 -7.90 -0.85 -6.59
N TRP A 168 -8.32 -1.68 -7.54
CA TRP A 168 -9.59 -2.41 -7.47
C TRP A 168 -9.70 -3.25 -6.19
N GLN A 169 -8.65 -3.96 -5.82
CA GLN A 169 -8.63 -4.77 -4.60
C GLN A 169 -8.70 -3.90 -3.34
N GLY A 170 -8.00 -2.75 -3.31
CA GLY A 170 -7.92 -1.88 -2.13
C GLY A 170 -9.14 -0.99 -1.90
N LEU A 171 -9.97 -0.73 -2.93
CA LEU A 171 -11.10 0.22 -2.88
C LEU A 171 -12.01 0.01 -1.67
N GLY A 172 -12.38 -1.24 -1.40
CA GLY A 172 -13.31 -1.58 -0.31
C GLY A 172 -12.77 -1.24 1.07
N TYR A 173 -11.47 -1.47 1.30
CA TYR A 173 -10.83 -1.19 2.58
C TYR A 173 -10.85 0.31 2.92
N TYR A 174 -10.39 1.15 2.01
CA TYR A 174 -10.37 2.60 2.22
C TYR A 174 -11.78 3.20 2.18
N MET A 175 -12.67 2.70 1.33
CA MET A 175 -14.09 3.07 1.33
C MET A 175 -14.71 2.89 2.73
N MET A 176 -14.45 1.77 3.41
CA MET A 176 -15.02 1.52 4.73
C MET A 176 -14.48 2.47 5.81
N ILE A 177 -13.20 2.86 5.73
CA ILE A 177 -12.62 3.86 6.64
C ILE A 177 -13.30 5.21 6.45
N TYR A 178 -13.44 5.67 5.20
CA TYR A 178 -14.13 6.93 4.90
C TYR A 178 -15.60 6.88 5.25
N LEU A 179 -16.28 5.76 4.99
CA LEU A 179 -17.68 5.57 5.36
C LEU A 179 -17.89 5.66 6.86
N SER A 180 -17.00 5.03 7.65
CA SER A 180 -17.04 5.12 9.11
C SER A 180 -16.89 6.58 9.58
N ALA A 181 -15.95 7.33 9.00
CA ALA A 181 -15.78 8.73 9.33
C ALA A 181 -17.01 9.58 8.98
N LEU A 182 -17.57 9.40 7.78
CA LEU A 182 -18.79 10.10 7.34
C LEU A 182 -19.98 9.86 8.25
N GLN A 183 -20.11 8.66 8.83
CA GLN A 183 -21.18 8.30 9.74
C GLN A 183 -21.03 8.88 11.15
N HIS A 184 -19.83 9.35 11.52
CA HIS A 184 -19.58 9.99 12.81
C HIS A 184 -19.73 11.52 12.75
N PHE A 185 -19.80 12.11 11.57
CA PHE A 185 -19.99 13.56 11.46
C PHE A 185 -21.41 13.95 11.86
N PRO A 186 -21.56 15.04 12.67
CA PRO A 186 -22.88 15.59 12.99
C PRO A 186 -23.62 15.99 11.71
N GLU A 187 -24.83 15.46 11.50
CA GLU A 187 -25.69 15.82 10.34
C GLU A 187 -25.97 17.35 10.34
N GLU A 188 -25.99 17.97 11.52
CA GLU A 188 -26.20 19.41 11.74
C GLU A 188 -25.23 20.30 10.94
N LEU A 189 -23.97 19.89 10.76
CA LEU A 189 -22.97 20.64 9.99
C LEU A 189 -23.33 20.71 8.50
N ILE A 190 -23.89 19.62 7.98
CA ILE A 190 -24.32 19.54 6.59
C ILE A 190 -25.62 20.36 6.40
N GLU A 191 -26.56 20.23 7.34
CA GLU A 191 -27.82 21.00 7.34
C GLU A 191 -27.55 22.52 7.47
N ALA A 192 -26.65 22.91 8.36
CA ALA A 192 -26.25 24.33 8.50
C ALA A 192 -25.68 24.88 7.18
N SER A 193 -24.81 24.12 6.50
CA SER A 193 -24.25 24.53 5.21
C SER A 193 -25.31 24.74 4.14
N VAL A 194 -26.36 23.91 4.14
CA VAL A 194 -27.51 24.04 3.21
C VAL A 194 -28.35 25.26 3.57
N LEU A 195 -28.58 25.52 4.86
CA LEU A 195 -29.27 26.71 5.33
C LEU A 195 -28.56 28.01 4.98
N ASP A 196 -27.21 27.97 4.98
CA ASP A 196 -26.35 29.08 4.51
C ASP A 196 -26.31 29.24 2.98
N GLY A 197 -27.09 28.42 2.23
CA GLY A 197 -27.22 28.49 0.78
C GLY A 197 -26.07 27.83 0.02
N ALA A 198 -25.24 26.98 0.66
CA ALA A 198 -24.18 26.26 -0.02
C ALA A 198 -24.75 25.21 -0.99
N SER A 199 -24.22 25.19 -2.23
CA SER A 199 -24.48 24.07 -3.15
C SER A 199 -23.84 22.78 -2.68
N GLY A 200 -24.32 21.61 -3.13
CA GLY A 200 -23.74 20.32 -2.77
C GLY A 200 -22.24 20.22 -3.09
N TRP A 201 -21.76 20.89 -4.16
CA TRP A 201 -20.33 21.01 -4.51
C TRP A 201 -19.55 21.84 -3.49
N GLN A 202 -20.15 22.94 -3.01
CA GLN A 202 -19.56 23.78 -1.97
C GLN A 202 -19.51 23.06 -0.63
N THR A 203 -20.59 22.38 -0.24
CA THR A 203 -20.63 21.52 0.96
C THR A 203 -19.56 20.42 0.90
N PHE A 204 -19.39 19.78 -0.26
CA PHE A 204 -18.35 18.75 -0.44
C PHE A 204 -16.94 19.31 -0.18
N TRP A 205 -16.55 20.40 -0.87
CA TRP A 205 -15.18 20.91 -0.77
C TRP A 205 -14.90 21.76 0.48
N LYS A 206 -15.90 22.47 1.00
CA LYS A 206 -15.70 23.39 2.13
C LYS A 206 -16.05 22.79 3.49
N VAL A 207 -16.82 21.69 3.52
CA VAL A 207 -17.25 21.04 4.76
C VAL A 207 -16.76 19.59 4.81
N LEU A 208 -17.14 18.75 3.86
CA LEU A 208 -16.86 17.31 3.95
C LEU A 208 -15.39 16.97 3.78
N ILE A 209 -14.68 17.55 2.80
CA ILE A 209 -13.25 17.27 2.59
C ILE A 209 -12.39 17.73 3.76
N PRO A 210 -12.56 18.94 4.33
CA PRO A 210 -11.87 19.34 5.56
C PRO A 210 -12.14 18.42 6.74
N LEU A 211 -13.40 18.01 6.95
CA LEU A 211 -13.74 17.06 8.02
C LEU A 211 -13.13 15.68 7.82
N LEU A 212 -12.96 15.22 6.57
CA LEU A 212 -12.31 13.96 6.23
C LEU A 212 -10.78 14.04 6.23
N GLN A 213 -10.20 15.21 6.40
CA GLN A 213 -8.76 15.42 6.28
C GLN A 213 -7.90 14.47 7.15
N PRO A 214 -8.21 14.20 8.43
CA PRO A 214 -7.44 13.25 9.23
C PRO A 214 -7.44 11.84 8.63
N GLN A 215 -8.59 11.37 8.11
CA GLN A 215 -8.73 10.07 7.46
C GLN A 215 -8.00 10.02 6.11
N ILE A 216 -8.05 11.12 5.33
CA ILE A 216 -7.31 11.24 4.06
C ILE A 216 -5.82 11.09 4.31
N TRP A 217 -5.28 11.75 5.33
CA TRP A 217 -3.87 11.63 5.70
C TRP A 217 -3.51 10.22 6.15
N PHE A 218 -4.28 9.66 7.08
CA PHE A 218 -4.08 8.30 7.56
C PHE A 218 -4.10 7.28 6.40
N CYS A 219 -5.14 7.31 5.59
CA CYS A 219 -5.28 6.42 4.44
C CYS A 219 -4.16 6.62 3.41
N SER A 220 -3.72 7.85 3.17
CA SER A 220 -2.61 8.15 2.27
C SER A 220 -1.29 7.60 2.78
N MET A 221 -1.01 7.71 4.07
CA MET A 221 0.19 7.11 4.67
C MET A 221 0.17 5.58 4.55
N VAL A 222 -0.92 4.94 4.95
CA VAL A 222 -1.05 3.47 4.91
C VAL A 222 -0.95 2.95 3.47
N SER A 223 -1.65 3.59 2.52
CA SER A 223 -1.61 3.17 1.12
C SER A 223 -0.26 3.44 0.44
N THR A 224 0.48 4.48 0.86
CA THR A 224 1.84 4.73 0.38
C THR A 224 2.81 3.65 0.86
N ILE A 225 2.73 3.24 2.14
CA ILE A 225 3.52 2.11 2.66
C ILE A 225 3.22 0.84 1.87
N ALA A 226 1.93 0.54 1.64
CA ALA A 226 1.51 -0.63 0.87
C ALA A 226 1.99 -0.58 -0.59
N ALA A 227 1.93 0.60 -1.23
CA ALA A 227 2.39 0.80 -2.61
C ALA A 227 3.90 0.61 -2.77
N LEU A 228 4.71 1.13 -1.84
CA LEU A 228 6.18 0.95 -1.84
C LEU A 228 6.58 -0.49 -1.50
N GLY A 229 5.78 -1.18 -0.67
CA GLY A 229 5.98 -2.57 -0.28
C GLY A 229 5.39 -3.59 -1.25
N ILE A 230 4.85 -3.17 -2.41
CA ILE A 230 4.19 -4.08 -3.35
C ILE A 230 5.13 -5.18 -3.83
N PHE A 231 4.65 -6.42 -3.82
CA PHE A 231 5.40 -7.60 -4.24
C PHE A 231 4.51 -8.64 -4.92
N ASP A 232 3.44 -9.08 -4.23
CA ASP A 232 2.64 -10.25 -4.60
C ASP A 232 2.07 -10.18 -6.01
N VAL A 233 1.51 -9.03 -6.40
CA VAL A 233 0.93 -8.83 -7.74
C VAL A 233 2.00 -8.90 -8.82
N VAL A 234 3.17 -8.28 -8.58
CA VAL A 234 4.29 -8.30 -9.54
C VAL A 234 4.82 -9.71 -9.69
N PHE A 235 5.11 -10.39 -8.58
CA PHE A 235 5.64 -11.75 -8.58
C PHE A 235 4.68 -12.73 -9.27
N THR A 236 3.40 -12.69 -8.91
CA THR A 236 2.39 -13.63 -9.40
C THR A 236 2.08 -13.44 -10.89
N ILE A 237 1.87 -12.20 -11.32
CA ILE A 237 1.53 -11.91 -12.72
C ILE A 237 2.70 -12.24 -13.64
N THR A 238 3.93 -11.92 -13.23
CA THR A 238 5.12 -12.12 -14.04
C THR A 238 5.76 -13.50 -13.86
N ASN A 239 5.20 -14.36 -13.02
CA ASN A 239 5.81 -15.65 -12.64
C ASN A 239 7.25 -15.49 -12.11
N GLY A 240 7.51 -14.44 -11.33
CA GLY A 240 8.82 -14.18 -10.76
C GLY A 240 9.87 -13.61 -11.71
N THR A 241 9.50 -13.24 -12.95
CA THR A 241 10.45 -12.69 -13.93
C THR A 241 10.59 -11.16 -13.85
N GLY A 242 9.61 -10.46 -13.25
CA GLY A 242 9.56 -9.01 -13.21
C GLY A 242 9.10 -8.36 -14.51
N GLY A 243 8.40 -9.14 -15.36
CA GLY A 243 7.75 -8.68 -16.60
C GLY A 243 8.69 -8.50 -17.78
N PRO A 244 8.15 -8.04 -18.92
CA PRO A 244 8.94 -7.85 -20.11
C PRO A 244 10.02 -6.79 -19.86
N ASP A 245 11.28 -7.12 -20.16
CA ASP A 245 12.46 -6.24 -20.01
C ASP A 245 12.54 -5.55 -18.63
N LYS A 246 12.23 -6.27 -17.56
CA LYS A 246 12.25 -5.75 -16.19
C LYS A 246 11.29 -4.57 -15.94
N SER A 247 10.31 -4.35 -16.83
CA SER A 247 9.43 -3.16 -16.81
C SER A 247 8.55 -3.05 -15.56
N THR A 248 8.40 -4.13 -14.82
CA THR A 248 7.61 -4.16 -13.58
C THR A 248 8.48 -4.36 -12.32
N TYR A 249 9.81 -4.23 -12.45
CA TYR A 249 10.67 -4.24 -11.27
C TYR A 249 10.26 -3.09 -10.34
N VAL A 250 9.88 -3.45 -9.12
CA VAL A 250 9.69 -2.55 -7.98
C VAL A 250 10.74 -2.91 -6.93
N ILE A 251 11.06 -2.01 -6.01
CA ILE A 251 12.20 -2.19 -5.08
C ILE A 251 12.07 -3.49 -4.28
N ASN A 252 10.87 -3.78 -3.76
CA ASN A 252 10.64 -4.97 -2.95
C ASN A 252 10.80 -6.27 -3.77
N PHE A 253 10.29 -6.28 -5.02
CA PHE A 253 10.50 -7.39 -5.93
C PHE A 253 11.98 -7.55 -6.29
N TYR A 254 12.70 -6.45 -6.54
CA TYR A 254 14.12 -6.49 -6.88
C TYR A 254 14.97 -6.99 -5.72
N SER A 255 14.66 -6.58 -4.48
CA SER A 255 15.29 -7.13 -3.26
C SER A 255 15.12 -8.65 -3.18
N TYR A 256 13.88 -9.13 -3.37
CA TYR A 256 13.59 -10.57 -3.40
C TYR A 256 14.38 -11.30 -4.50
N PHE A 257 14.43 -10.73 -5.71
CA PHE A 257 15.13 -11.31 -6.84
C PHE A 257 16.63 -11.44 -6.56
N GLN A 258 17.26 -10.46 -5.92
CA GLN A 258 18.67 -10.53 -5.53
C GLN A 258 18.90 -11.60 -4.45
N ALA A 259 18.02 -11.69 -3.44
CA ALA A 259 18.16 -12.68 -2.38
C ALA A 259 17.97 -14.11 -2.89
N PHE A 260 16.87 -14.39 -3.60
CA PHE A 260 16.44 -15.77 -3.87
C PHE A 260 16.79 -16.29 -5.26
N ASN A 261 17.02 -15.41 -6.24
CA ASN A 261 17.45 -15.82 -7.58
C ASN A 261 18.95 -15.65 -7.79
N LYS A 262 19.58 -14.68 -7.10
CA LYS A 262 21.02 -14.43 -7.17
C LYS A 262 21.79 -14.92 -5.95
N PHE A 263 21.08 -15.29 -4.88
CA PHE A 263 21.64 -15.69 -3.59
C PHE A 263 22.54 -14.64 -2.93
N ASP A 264 22.33 -13.38 -3.27
CA ASP A 264 23.08 -12.21 -2.79
C ASP A 264 22.30 -11.52 -1.67
N PHE A 265 22.31 -12.11 -0.49
CA PHE A 265 21.53 -11.64 0.65
C PHE A 265 22.07 -10.33 1.24
N GLY A 266 23.39 -10.12 1.18
CA GLY A 266 24.01 -8.88 1.64
C GLY A 266 23.53 -7.68 0.82
N TYR A 267 23.53 -7.80 -0.51
CA TYR A 267 23.03 -6.77 -1.40
C TYR A 267 21.51 -6.56 -1.26
N SER A 268 20.76 -7.66 -1.15
CA SER A 268 19.30 -7.60 -0.90
C SER A 268 18.97 -6.87 0.40
N ALA A 269 19.72 -7.10 1.47
CA ALA A 269 19.55 -6.39 2.74
C ALA A 269 19.83 -4.89 2.58
N ALA A 270 20.85 -4.49 1.80
CA ALA A 270 21.12 -3.09 1.50
C ALA A 270 19.94 -2.43 0.73
N ILE A 271 19.34 -3.14 -0.25
CA ILE A 271 18.13 -2.68 -0.95
C ILE A 271 16.98 -2.50 0.03
N GLY A 272 16.78 -3.46 0.95
CA GLY A 272 15.73 -3.39 1.97
C GLY A 272 15.87 -2.19 2.91
N ILE A 273 17.09 -1.87 3.35
CA ILE A 273 17.38 -0.66 4.15
C ILE A 273 17.02 0.61 3.37
N VAL A 274 17.43 0.68 2.10
CA VAL A 274 17.10 1.86 1.28
C VAL A 274 15.61 1.98 1.02
N LEU A 275 14.90 0.87 0.81
CA LEU A 275 13.42 0.87 0.71
C LEU A 275 12.78 1.41 2.00
N ALA A 276 13.27 0.96 3.16
CA ALA A 276 12.77 1.45 4.46
C ALA A 276 13.01 2.97 4.62
N LEU A 277 14.17 3.46 4.23
CA LEU A 277 14.49 4.90 4.23
C LEU A 277 13.62 5.69 3.26
N ILE A 278 13.42 5.19 2.03
CA ILE A 278 12.52 5.82 1.05
C ILE A 278 11.10 5.91 1.63
N THR A 279 10.60 4.80 2.18
CA THR A 279 9.25 4.74 2.79
C THR A 279 9.12 5.73 3.95
N LEU A 280 10.15 5.81 4.80
CA LEU A 280 10.20 6.76 5.91
C LEU A 280 10.14 8.21 5.40
N VAL A 281 10.96 8.56 4.40
CA VAL A 281 11.00 9.91 3.82
C VAL A 281 9.65 10.29 3.22
N PHE A 282 9.01 9.40 2.44
CA PHE A 282 7.67 9.66 1.90
C PHE A 282 6.64 9.93 3.01
N ASN A 283 6.64 9.10 4.07
CA ASN A 283 5.67 9.26 5.16
C ASN A 283 5.96 10.50 6.02
N LEU A 284 7.23 10.83 6.25
CA LEU A 284 7.59 12.09 6.92
C LEU A 284 7.19 13.31 6.10
N ALA A 285 7.38 13.27 4.77
CA ALA A 285 6.95 14.35 3.89
C ALA A 285 5.42 14.56 3.96
N LEU A 286 4.64 13.47 3.92
CA LEU A 286 3.18 13.53 4.11
C LEU A 286 2.81 14.12 5.47
N ASN A 287 3.46 13.70 6.55
CA ASN A 287 3.19 14.18 7.91
C ASN A 287 3.52 15.69 8.06
N VAL A 288 4.66 16.14 7.51
CA VAL A 288 5.02 17.58 7.52
C VAL A 288 4.01 18.40 6.73
N TYR A 289 3.53 17.88 5.60
CA TYR A 289 2.51 18.56 4.81
C TYR A 289 1.17 18.66 5.56
N GLN A 290 0.76 17.60 6.25
CA GLN A 290 -0.43 17.59 7.12
C GLN A 290 -0.37 18.70 8.16
N LYS A 291 0.73 18.80 8.92
CA LYS A 291 0.90 19.81 9.97
C LYS A 291 0.86 21.25 9.45
N LYS A 292 1.30 21.48 8.21
CA LYS A 292 1.22 22.82 7.58
C LYS A 292 -0.19 23.16 7.09
N GLY A 293 -1.04 22.16 6.83
CA GLY A 293 -2.43 22.35 6.42
C GLY A 293 -3.37 22.82 7.55
N GLY A 294 -2.86 22.92 8.79
CA GLY A 294 -3.60 23.32 9.99
C GLY A 294 -4.44 22.21 10.59
N ASP A 295 -4.37 22.07 11.90
CA ASP A 295 -5.37 21.29 12.65
C ASP A 295 -6.69 22.08 12.59
N VAL A 296 -7.67 21.54 11.88
CA VAL A 296 -9.01 22.16 11.73
C VAL A 296 -9.77 22.17 13.08
N TYR A 297 -9.16 21.63 14.14
CA TYR A 297 -9.77 21.42 15.45
C TYR A 297 -9.03 22.07 16.64
N ASP A 298 -8.01 22.96 16.40
CA ASP A 298 -7.45 23.82 17.44
C ASP A 298 -8.13 25.18 17.51
#